data_ae30c794d8ac4af3f04931b0716713ae
#
_entry.id   ae30c794d8ac4af3f04931b0716713ae
#
_cell.length_a   1.000
_cell.length_b   1.000
_cell.length_c   1.000
_cell.angle_alpha   90.00
_cell.angle_beta   90.00
_cell.angle_gamma   90.00
#
_symmetry.space_group_name_H-M   'P 1'
#
loop_
_entity.id
_entity.type
_entity.pdbx_description
1 polymer ?
#
loop_
_entity_poly.entity_id
_entity_poly.type
_entity_poly.pdbx_seq_one_letter_code
_entity_poly.pdbx_strand_id
1 'polypeptide(L)'
;MMGKLISQDDVITKTVKGLIVLPENHSLVNSLTKDVSHMMREAKTACMHCSLCSEVCPRGLLGHRIEPHKLIRIASYGKVCDSKVTPVNAFLCCGCRLCEYACVQNLQPWKINGILKGEMAKAGIRNSLNNKPEKSAAFREYKKFPVNKLIARLGLSSYDKPAPMVPLEKKFSNVFIPLKQHTGVPAEPVVKVGDLVSKGDLIGKISEGKLGSNIHASMSGTVTSVGTDSISIQV
;
A
#
# COMPACT_ATOMS: atom_id res chain seq x y z
N MET A 1 6.48 -0.63 -5.41
CA MET A 1 5.32 -1.35 -5.96
C MET A 1 4.32 -1.57 -4.86
N MET A 2 3.31 -0.71 -4.79
CA MET A 2 2.34 -0.68 -3.67
C MET A 2 1.04 -1.42 -3.98
N GLY A 3 1.04 -2.26 -5.01
CA GLY A 3 -0.11 -3.06 -5.41
C GLY A 3 -0.54 -4.04 -4.33
N LYS A 4 -1.83 -4.32 -4.28
CA LYS A 4 -2.45 -5.32 -3.41
C LYS A 4 -2.99 -6.45 -4.26
N LEU A 5 -3.04 -7.64 -3.70
CA LEU A 5 -3.85 -8.71 -4.25
C LEU A 5 -5.32 -8.33 -4.02
N ILE A 6 -6.14 -8.46 -5.05
CA ILE A 6 -7.57 -8.21 -4.98
C ILE A 6 -8.33 -9.51 -5.20
N SER A 7 -9.51 -9.62 -4.59
CA SER A 7 -10.48 -10.71 -4.81
C SER A 7 -11.53 -10.29 -5.83
N GLN A 8 -12.40 -11.24 -6.22
CA GLN A 8 -13.53 -10.96 -7.13
C GLN A 8 -14.57 -10.03 -6.50
N ASP A 9 -14.65 -9.99 -5.16
CA ASP A 9 -15.61 -9.17 -4.42
C ASP A 9 -15.08 -7.75 -4.14
N ASP A 10 -13.81 -7.48 -4.46
CA ASP A 10 -13.24 -6.16 -4.27
C ASP A 10 -13.78 -5.17 -5.32
N VAL A 11 -13.99 -3.93 -4.90
CA VAL A 11 -14.49 -2.87 -5.77
C VAL A 11 -13.37 -1.95 -6.27
N ILE A 12 -13.52 -1.45 -7.49
CA ILE A 12 -12.61 -0.47 -8.08
C ILE A 12 -12.93 0.90 -7.51
N THR A 13 -12.03 1.43 -6.71
CA THR A 13 -12.15 2.75 -6.10
C THR A 13 -11.30 3.79 -6.82
N LYS A 14 -11.48 5.08 -6.49
CA LYS A 14 -10.68 6.18 -7.04
C LYS A 14 -9.16 6.06 -6.79
N THR A 15 -8.74 5.21 -5.87
CA THR A 15 -7.33 4.96 -5.56
C THR A 15 -6.71 3.84 -6.39
N VAL A 16 -7.51 3.09 -7.15
CA VAL A 16 -7.04 2.03 -8.05
C VAL A 16 -6.59 2.68 -9.36
N LYS A 17 -5.31 2.58 -9.67
CA LYS A 17 -4.71 3.14 -10.89
C LYS A 17 -4.72 2.16 -12.06
N GLY A 18 -4.68 0.88 -11.78
CA GLY A 18 -4.65 -0.15 -12.81
C GLY A 18 -4.70 -1.54 -12.20
N LEU A 19 -5.04 -2.51 -13.02
CA LEU A 19 -5.11 -3.93 -12.68
C LEU A 19 -4.13 -4.69 -13.55
N ILE A 20 -3.39 -5.62 -12.95
CA ILE A 20 -2.54 -6.57 -13.67
C ILE A 20 -3.06 -7.96 -13.36
N VAL A 21 -3.47 -8.68 -14.38
CA VAL A 21 -3.91 -10.08 -14.27
C VAL A 21 -2.71 -10.97 -14.47
N LEU A 22 -2.39 -11.78 -13.46
CA LEU A 22 -1.23 -12.66 -13.44
C LEU A 22 -1.67 -14.11 -13.20
N PRO A 23 -0.94 -15.11 -13.69
CA PRO A 23 -1.14 -16.50 -13.30
C PRO A 23 -0.99 -16.68 -11.79
N GLU A 24 -1.74 -17.59 -11.20
CA GLU A 24 -1.72 -17.85 -9.75
C GLU A 24 -0.30 -18.23 -9.25
N ASN A 25 0.45 -18.97 -10.05
CA ASN A 25 1.82 -19.40 -9.73
C ASN A 25 2.88 -18.31 -10.00
N HIS A 26 2.48 -17.09 -10.36
CA HIS A 26 3.43 -16.01 -10.62
C HIS A 26 4.19 -15.62 -9.33
N SER A 27 5.50 -15.38 -9.44
CA SER A 27 6.38 -15.07 -8.30
C SER A 27 5.90 -13.88 -7.46
N LEU A 28 5.30 -12.88 -8.11
CA LEU A 28 4.73 -11.70 -7.42
C LEU A 28 3.51 -12.07 -6.57
N VAL A 29 2.65 -12.98 -7.03
CA VAL A 29 1.51 -13.51 -6.28
C VAL A 29 2.01 -14.29 -5.07
N ASN A 30 2.94 -15.25 -5.29
CA ASN A 30 3.54 -16.06 -4.22
C ASN A 30 4.22 -15.19 -3.14
N SER A 31 4.88 -14.10 -3.54
CA SER A 31 5.51 -13.15 -2.61
C SER A 31 4.49 -12.46 -1.69
N LEU A 32 3.29 -12.16 -2.20
CA LEU A 32 2.21 -11.53 -1.42
C LEU A 32 1.59 -12.48 -0.39
N THR A 33 1.44 -13.75 -0.74
CA THR A 33 0.80 -14.79 0.08
C THR A 33 1.75 -15.45 1.08
N LYS A 34 3.07 -15.18 1.00
CA LYS A 34 4.08 -15.80 1.85
C LYS A 34 3.77 -15.63 3.34
N ASP A 35 3.83 -16.73 4.09
CA ASP A 35 3.58 -16.74 5.54
C ASP A 35 4.62 -15.91 6.32
N VAL A 36 4.13 -15.20 7.33
CA VAL A 36 4.95 -14.31 8.17
C VAL A 36 5.93 -15.10 9.03
N SER A 37 5.51 -16.22 9.63
CA SER A 37 6.37 -17.03 10.50
C SER A 37 7.51 -17.67 9.73
N HIS A 38 7.24 -18.12 8.52
CA HIS A 38 8.26 -18.63 7.60
C HIS A 38 9.26 -17.54 7.22
N MET A 39 8.76 -16.35 6.86
CA MET A 39 9.59 -15.19 6.53
C MET A 39 10.50 -14.76 7.69
N MET A 40 10.00 -14.81 8.93
CA MET A 40 10.80 -14.47 10.12
C MET A 40 11.91 -15.48 10.37
N ARG A 41 11.65 -16.79 10.13
CA ARG A 41 12.71 -17.83 10.21
C ARG A 41 13.78 -17.62 9.15
N GLU A 42 13.36 -17.37 7.89
CA GLU A 42 14.31 -17.06 6.82
C GLU A 42 15.14 -15.81 7.11
N ALA A 43 14.53 -14.77 7.70
CA ALA A 43 15.24 -13.56 8.05
C ALA A 43 16.37 -13.81 9.08
N LYS A 44 16.17 -14.78 9.98
CA LYS A 44 17.22 -15.17 10.95
C LYS A 44 18.40 -15.91 10.32
N THR A 45 18.12 -16.78 9.33
CA THR A 45 19.11 -17.71 8.76
C THR A 45 19.76 -17.20 7.49
N ALA A 46 18.98 -16.54 6.61
CA ALA A 46 19.43 -16.16 5.28
C ALA A 46 19.91 -14.69 5.17
N CYS A 47 19.60 -13.82 6.15
CA CYS A 47 20.02 -12.43 6.07
C CYS A 47 21.53 -12.29 6.25
N MET A 48 22.26 -11.99 5.16
CA MET A 48 23.71 -11.79 5.15
C MET A 48 24.15 -10.36 5.50
N HIS A 49 23.24 -9.51 5.94
CA HIS A 49 23.50 -8.13 6.39
C HIS A 49 24.19 -7.22 5.34
N CYS A 50 23.98 -7.46 4.05
CA CYS A 50 24.59 -6.70 2.96
C CYS A 50 24.09 -5.25 2.82
N SER A 51 23.07 -4.85 3.60
CA SER A 51 22.43 -3.53 3.62
C SER A 51 21.78 -3.04 2.30
N LEU A 52 21.77 -3.80 1.22
CA LEU A 52 21.18 -3.40 -0.06
C LEU A 52 19.73 -2.92 0.06
N CYS A 53 18.93 -3.55 0.94
CA CYS A 53 17.55 -3.14 1.21
C CYS A 53 17.44 -1.72 1.79
N SER A 54 18.47 -1.23 2.48
CA SER A 54 18.55 0.15 2.99
C SER A 54 19.09 1.11 1.94
N GLU A 55 20.04 0.66 1.13
CA GLU A 55 20.66 1.47 0.06
C GLU A 55 19.64 1.94 -0.97
N VAL A 56 18.63 1.11 -1.29
CA VAL A 56 17.57 1.46 -2.25
C VAL A 56 16.33 2.07 -1.61
N CYS A 57 16.29 2.21 -0.28
CA CYS A 57 15.10 2.69 0.41
C CYS A 57 14.80 4.16 0.04
N PRO A 58 13.66 4.48 -0.62
CA PRO A 58 13.39 5.84 -1.07
C PRO A 58 13.26 6.82 0.09
N ARG A 59 12.77 6.36 1.25
CA ARG A 59 12.73 7.18 2.46
C ARG A 59 14.12 7.44 3.02
N GLY A 60 14.99 6.41 3.05
CA GLY A 60 16.39 6.56 3.42
C GLY A 60 17.14 7.50 2.45
N LEU A 61 16.90 7.36 1.16
CA LEU A 61 17.49 8.22 0.13
C LEU A 61 17.04 9.70 0.23
N LEU A 62 15.86 9.95 0.79
CA LEU A 62 15.37 11.30 1.11
C LEU A 62 15.96 11.85 2.43
N GLY A 63 16.78 11.07 3.15
CA GLY A 63 17.42 11.48 4.39
C GLY A 63 16.66 11.11 5.66
N HIS A 64 15.55 10.37 5.56
CA HIS A 64 14.87 9.85 6.74
C HIS A 64 15.70 8.73 7.41
N ARG A 65 15.68 8.67 8.73
CA ARG A 65 16.39 7.64 9.52
C ARG A 65 15.63 6.31 9.48
N ILE A 66 15.62 5.64 8.32
CA ILE A 66 15.07 4.31 8.16
C ILE A 66 16.09 3.40 7.50
N GLU A 67 16.41 2.30 8.17
CA GLU A 67 17.38 1.30 7.72
C GLU A 67 16.71 -0.09 7.77
N PRO A 68 16.04 -0.51 6.71
CA PRO A 68 15.35 -1.81 6.66
C PRO A 68 16.19 -3.00 7.11
N HIS A 69 17.52 -3.03 6.81
CA HIS A 69 18.39 -4.11 7.23
C HIS A 69 18.56 -4.17 8.76
N LYS A 70 18.53 -3.04 9.47
CA LYS A 70 18.58 -3.02 10.93
C LYS A 70 17.24 -3.38 11.55
N LEU A 71 16.13 -2.91 10.96
CA LEU A 71 14.78 -3.23 11.44
C LEU A 71 14.47 -4.72 11.33
N ILE A 72 14.86 -5.38 10.22
CA ILE A 72 14.70 -6.83 10.10
C ILE A 72 15.49 -7.60 11.16
N ARG A 73 16.68 -7.14 11.52
CA ARG A 73 17.50 -7.74 12.59
C ARG A 73 16.85 -7.54 13.96
N ILE A 74 16.38 -6.34 14.27
CA ILE A 74 15.68 -6.05 15.53
C ILE A 74 14.48 -7.00 15.68
N ALA A 75 13.65 -7.12 14.63
CA ALA A 75 12.50 -8.01 14.66
C ALA A 75 12.88 -9.49 14.78
N SER A 76 13.96 -9.91 14.12
CA SER A 76 14.38 -11.31 14.09
C SER A 76 15.03 -11.76 15.41
N TYR A 77 15.80 -10.90 16.07
CA TYR A 77 16.60 -11.23 17.24
C TYR A 77 16.13 -10.56 18.54
N GLY A 78 15.16 -9.66 18.48
CA GLY A 78 14.64 -8.95 19.65
C GLY A 78 15.65 -7.99 20.30
N LYS A 79 16.78 -7.69 19.65
CA LYS A 79 17.84 -6.84 20.18
C LYS A 79 18.03 -5.59 19.33
N VAL A 80 18.12 -4.44 19.98
CA VAL A 80 18.50 -3.18 19.36
C VAL A 80 20.04 -3.08 19.42
N CYS A 81 20.68 -3.27 18.26
CA CYS A 81 22.14 -3.25 18.16
C CYS A 81 22.72 -1.84 17.93
N ASP A 82 21.87 -0.85 17.66
CA ASP A 82 22.27 0.53 17.35
C ASP A 82 21.26 1.49 17.97
N SER A 83 21.72 2.38 18.83
CA SER A 83 20.90 3.40 19.50
C SER A 83 20.24 4.40 18.53
N LYS A 84 20.76 4.50 17.30
CA LYS A 84 20.23 5.40 16.26
C LYS A 84 19.03 4.84 15.50
N VAL A 85 18.81 3.52 15.54
CA VAL A 85 17.69 2.84 14.88
C VAL A 85 16.93 2.02 15.91
N THR A 86 15.68 2.39 16.11
CA THR A 86 14.74 1.73 17.02
C THR A 86 13.55 1.18 16.23
N PRO A 87 12.71 0.30 16.79
CA PRO A 87 11.46 -0.14 16.13
C PRO A 87 10.59 1.02 15.63
N VAL A 88 10.59 2.17 16.32
CA VAL A 88 9.83 3.37 15.94
C VAL A 88 10.21 3.87 14.54
N ASN A 89 11.43 3.65 14.07
CA ASN A 89 11.83 4.01 12.71
C ASN A 89 11.02 3.29 11.62
N ALA A 90 10.36 2.16 11.94
CA ALA A 90 9.43 1.49 11.04
C ALA A 90 8.25 2.37 10.62
N PHE A 91 7.84 3.36 11.43
CA PHE A 91 6.79 4.31 11.06
C PHE A 91 7.13 5.12 9.80
N LEU A 92 8.40 5.30 9.48
CA LEU A 92 8.86 6.00 8.28
C LEU A 92 8.71 5.16 7.00
N CYS A 93 8.46 3.85 7.11
CA CYS A 93 8.29 2.97 5.96
C CYS A 93 7.01 3.30 5.19
N CYS A 94 7.09 3.53 3.89
CA CYS A 94 5.94 3.76 3.01
C CYS A 94 5.40 2.48 2.33
N GLY A 95 5.96 1.29 2.65
CA GLY A 95 5.50 0.02 2.10
C GLY A 95 5.73 -0.14 0.58
N CYS A 96 6.68 0.58 0.00
CA CYS A 96 6.95 0.55 -1.45
C CYS A 96 7.55 -0.77 -1.97
N ARG A 97 8.03 -1.65 -1.09
CA ARG A 97 8.57 -2.99 -1.37
C ARG A 97 9.92 -3.02 -2.11
N LEU A 98 10.55 -1.90 -2.43
CA LEU A 98 11.87 -1.91 -3.10
C LEU A 98 12.93 -2.68 -2.33
N CYS A 99 12.88 -2.70 -1.01
CA CYS A 99 13.78 -3.46 -0.16
C CYS A 99 13.69 -4.99 -0.36
N GLU A 100 12.51 -5.51 -0.73
CA GLU A 100 12.32 -6.93 -1.10
C GLU A 100 13.04 -7.22 -2.42
N TYR A 101 12.83 -6.37 -3.43
CA TYR A 101 13.42 -6.59 -4.76
C TYR A 101 14.92 -6.35 -4.82
N ALA A 102 15.47 -5.57 -3.90
CA ALA A 102 16.90 -5.41 -3.73
C ALA A 102 17.55 -6.55 -2.91
N CYS A 103 16.75 -7.31 -2.17
CA CYS A 103 17.27 -8.40 -1.34
C CYS A 103 17.69 -9.58 -2.20
N VAL A 104 18.98 -9.98 -2.12
CA VAL A 104 19.51 -11.15 -2.83
C VAL A 104 18.95 -12.46 -2.32
N GLN A 105 18.42 -12.48 -1.08
CA GLN A 105 17.79 -13.63 -0.44
C GLN A 105 16.26 -13.60 -0.51
N ASN A 106 15.66 -12.68 -1.28
CA ASN A 106 14.22 -12.50 -1.43
C ASN A 106 13.46 -12.33 -0.09
N LEU A 107 14.12 -11.75 0.92
CA LEU A 107 13.47 -11.41 2.18
C LEU A 107 12.56 -10.19 2.01
N GLN A 108 11.59 -10.04 2.91
CA GLN A 108 10.55 -9.00 2.84
C GLN A 108 10.66 -7.98 4.00
N PRO A 109 11.71 -7.12 4.05
CA PRO A 109 11.86 -6.17 5.16
C PRO A 109 10.66 -5.21 5.30
N TRP A 110 9.99 -4.85 4.21
CA TRP A 110 8.81 -4.00 4.22
C TRP A 110 7.64 -4.62 5.01
N LYS A 111 7.46 -5.96 4.91
CA LYS A 111 6.39 -6.68 5.60
C LYS A 111 6.65 -6.70 7.11
N ILE A 112 7.90 -6.91 7.49
CA ILE A 112 8.35 -6.81 8.89
C ILE A 112 8.13 -5.39 9.43
N ASN A 113 8.48 -4.36 8.67
CA ASN A 113 8.21 -2.98 9.07
C ASN A 113 6.71 -2.72 9.26
N GLY A 114 5.86 -3.32 8.43
CA GLY A 114 4.40 -3.26 8.58
C GLY A 114 3.92 -3.91 9.87
N ILE A 115 4.46 -5.08 10.22
CA ILE A 115 4.16 -5.79 11.47
C ILE A 115 4.59 -4.96 12.67
N LEU A 116 5.82 -4.44 12.68
CA LEU A 116 6.32 -3.58 13.76
C LEU A 116 5.42 -2.35 13.96
N LYS A 117 4.97 -1.71 12.87
CA LYS A 117 4.00 -0.61 12.96
C LYS A 117 2.69 -1.04 13.61
N GLY A 118 2.15 -2.19 13.19
CA GLY A 118 0.89 -2.72 13.72
C GLY A 118 0.98 -3.01 15.22
N GLU A 119 2.03 -3.68 15.66
CA GLU A 119 2.25 -4.01 17.07
C GLU A 119 2.47 -2.75 17.93
N MET A 120 3.26 -1.81 17.43
CA MET A 120 3.45 -0.52 18.14
C MET A 120 2.14 0.28 18.23
N ALA A 121 1.33 0.28 17.17
CA ALA A 121 0.03 0.96 17.20
C ALA A 121 -0.94 0.33 18.22
N LYS A 122 -0.97 -1.01 18.31
CA LYS A 122 -1.74 -1.75 19.34
C LYS A 122 -1.27 -1.42 20.76
N ALA A 123 0.04 -1.26 20.94
CA ALA A 123 0.64 -0.85 22.21
C ALA A 123 0.49 0.65 22.53
N GLY A 124 -0.25 1.41 21.71
CA GLY A 124 -0.42 2.87 21.89
C GLY A 124 0.81 3.71 21.57
N ILE A 125 1.85 3.12 21.02
CA ILE A 125 3.09 3.83 20.65
C ILE A 125 2.83 4.62 19.36
N ARG A 126 3.02 5.93 19.42
CA ARG A 126 2.85 6.84 18.28
C ARG A 126 4.19 7.14 17.61
N ASN A 127 4.11 7.55 16.34
CA ASN A 127 5.29 8.04 15.63
C ASN A 127 5.78 9.35 16.26
N SER A 128 6.89 9.28 17.00
CA SER A 128 7.56 10.44 17.60
C SER A 128 8.61 11.07 16.66
N LEU A 129 8.81 10.49 15.48
CA LEU A 129 9.84 10.91 14.53
C LEU A 129 9.34 12.06 13.65
N ASN A 130 9.22 13.25 14.20
CA ASN A 130 8.85 14.46 13.46
C ASN A 130 10.02 15.05 12.64
N ASN A 131 11.08 14.31 12.47
CA ASN A 131 12.27 14.79 11.80
C ASN A 131 12.03 14.95 10.28
N LYS A 132 11.86 16.16 9.83
CA LYS A 132 12.02 16.49 8.40
C LYS A 132 13.52 16.39 8.10
N PRO A 133 13.94 15.55 7.14
CA PRO A 133 15.35 15.49 6.77
C PRO A 133 15.75 16.81 6.11
N GLU A 134 16.87 17.37 6.54
CA GLU A 134 17.42 18.61 5.98
C GLU A 134 18.10 18.37 4.62
N LYS A 135 18.71 17.21 4.48
CA LYS A 135 19.49 16.84 3.28
C LYS A 135 19.16 15.41 2.86
N SER A 136 19.12 15.17 1.55
CA SER A 136 19.05 13.82 1.00
C SER A 136 20.34 13.05 1.26
N ALA A 137 20.29 11.72 1.21
CA ALA A 137 21.46 10.87 1.37
C ALA A 137 22.51 11.15 0.28
N ALA A 138 23.78 11.01 0.64
CA ALA A 138 24.87 11.07 -0.32
C ALA A 138 24.67 10.00 -1.41
N PHE A 139 25.06 10.32 -2.65
CA PHE A 139 24.93 9.43 -3.81
C PHE A 139 23.49 8.97 -4.10
N ARG A 140 22.47 9.70 -3.66
CA ARG A 140 21.05 9.38 -3.89
C ARG A 140 20.76 9.04 -5.36
N GLU A 141 21.27 9.80 -6.29
CA GLU A 141 21.00 9.62 -7.73
C GLU A 141 21.52 8.27 -8.26
N TYR A 142 22.65 7.80 -7.74
CA TYR A 142 23.26 6.52 -8.12
C TYR A 142 22.61 5.30 -7.45
N LYS A 143 21.86 5.52 -6.35
CA LYS A 143 21.18 4.47 -5.58
C LYS A 143 19.72 4.27 -5.98
N LYS A 144 19.19 5.05 -6.89
CA LYS A 144 17.84 4.88 -7.43
C LYS A 144 17.75 3.57 -8.20
N PHE A 145 16.67 2.82 -7.95
CA PHE A 145 16.42 1.57 -8.66
C PHE A 145 15.79 1.87 -10.03
N PRO A 146 16.41 1.50 -11.16
CA PRO A 146 15.88 1.77 -12.50
C PRO A 146 14.56 1.03 -12.74
N VAL A 147 13.56 1.71 -13.30
CA VAL A 147 12.20 1.16 -13.51
C VAL A 147 12.23 -0.10 -14.38
N ASN A 148 12.96 -0.09 -15.50
CA ASN A 148 13.03 -1.25 -16.40
C ASN A 148 13.63 -2.48 -15.70
N LYS A 149 14.67 -2.29 -14.87
CA LYS A 149 15.24 -3.37 -14.05
C LYS A 149 14.23 -3.88 -13.02
N LEU A 150 13.40 -3.00 -12.47
CA LEU A 150 12.36 -3.39 -11.53
C LEU A 150 11.26 -4.21 -12.22
N ILE A 151 10.79 -3.80 -13.39
CA ILE A 151 9.82 -4.53 -14.20
C ILE A 151 10.34 -5.95 -14.50
N ALA A 152 11.60 -6.06 -14.95
CA ALA A 152 12.23 -7.35 -15.21
C ALA A 152 12.36 -8.21 -13.94
N ARG A 153 12.79 -7.61 -12.81
CA ARG A 153 12.93 -8.31 -11.52
C ARG A 153 11.59 -8.82 -10.98
N LEU A 154 10.49 -8.15 -11.31
CA LEU A 154 9.13 -8.55 -10.96
C LEU A 154 8.56 -9.64 -11.87
N GLY A 155 9.24 -10.01 -12.96
CA GLY A 155 8.71 -10.90 -13.99
C GLY A 155 7.57 -10.28 -14.80
N LEU A 156 7.51 -8.95 -14.88
CA LEU A 156 6.41 -8.22 -15.53
C LEU A 156 6.72 -7.76 -16.95
N SER A 157 7.90 -8.06 -17.53
CA SER A 157 8.30 -7.59 -18.85
C SER A 157 7.34 -7.96 -19.97
N SER A 158 6.72 -9.16 -19.89
CA SER A 158 5.71 -9.60 -20.86
C SER A 158 4.37 -8.89 -20.74
N TYR A 159 4.11 -8.25 -19.59
CA TYR A 159 2.87 -7.53 -19.28
C TYR A 159 3.02 -6.01 -19.43
N ASP A 160 4.23 -5.52 -19.64
CA ASP A 160 4.53 -4.10 -19.85
C ASP A 160 4.26 -3.72 -21.31
N LYS A 161 2.98 -3.48 -21.58
CA LYS A 161 2.47 -3.14 -22.93
C LYS A 161 1.79 -1.78 -22.90
N PRO A 162 1.77 -1.05 -24.01
CA PRO A 162 0.99 0.17 -24.15
C PRO A 162 -0.47 -0.09 -23.81
N ALA A 163 -1.07 0.75 -22.96
CA ALA A 163 -2.46 0.69 -22.58
C ALA A 163 -3.14 2.03 -22.91
N PRO A 164 -3.52 2.25 -24.19
CA PRO A 164 -4.19 3.48 -24.60
C PRO A 164 -5.54 3.59 -23.89
N MET A 165 -5.91 4.83 -23.52
CA MET A 165 -7.20 5.09 -22.91
C MET A 165 -8.30 4.94 -23.97
N VAL A 166 -9.27 4.07 -23.69
CA VAL A 166 -10.46 3.88 -24.52
C VAL A 166 -11.71 4.07 -23.68
N PRO A 167 -12.84 4.54 -24.25
CA PRO A 167 -14.11 4.60 -23.55
C PRO A 167 -14.53 3.22 -23.07
N LEU A 168 -15.09 3.14 -21.88
CA LEU A 168 -15.67 1.91 -21.35
C LEU A 168 -17.16 1.85 -21.75
N GLU A 169 -17.48 0.99 -22.72
CA GLU A 169 -18.85 0.82 -23.24
C GLU A 169 -19.67 -0.22 -22.46
N LYS A 170 -19.09 -0.79 -21.40
CA LYS A 170 -19.76 -1.81 -20.61
C LYS A 170 -20.90 -1.21 -19.79
N LYS A 171 -22.10 -1.81 -19.91
CA LYS A 171 -23.24 -1.50 -19.04
C LYS A 171 -23.11 -2.28 -17.73
N PHE A 172 -23.37 -1.62 -16.63
CA PHE A 172 -23.40 -2.20 -15.30
C PHE A 172 -24.85 -2.18 -14.80
N SER A 173 -25.29 -3.25 -14.15
CA SER A 173 -26.62 -3.32 -13.52
C SER A 173 -26.60 -2.77 -12.10
N ASN A 174 -25.49 -2.94 -11.40
CA ASN A 174 -25.32 -2.50 -10.01
C ASN A 174 -23.92 -1.94 -9.80
N VAL A 175 -23.79 -0.93 -8.94
CA VAL A 175 -22.51 -0.41 -8.48
C VAL A 175 -22.50 -0.31 -6.97
N PHE A 176 -21.35 -0.67 -6.37
CA PHE A 176 -21.08 -0.56 -4.95
C PHE A 176 -20.08 0.56 -4.70
N ILE A 177 -20.45 1.54 -3.93
CA ILE A 177 -19.64 2.74 -3.69
C ILE A 177 -19.23 2.78 -2.22
N PRO A 178 -17.96 2.42 -1.87
CA PRO A 178 -17.49 2.50 -0.50
C PRO A 178 -17.47 3.94 0.01
N LEU A 179 -17.91 4.13 1.26
CA LEU A 179 -17.88 5.42 1.94
C LEU A 179 -16.48 5.82 2.42
N LYS A 180 -15.55 4.83 2.49
CA LYS A 180 -14.14 5.05 2.80
C LYS A 180 -13.24 4.49 1.70
N GLN A 181 -12.67 5.36 0.88
CA GLN A 181 -11.83 4.98 -0.26
C GLN A 181 -10.35 5.38 -0.10
N HIS A 182 -9.98 6.09 0.97
CA HIS A 182 -8.63 6.61 1.21
C HIS A 182 -8.38 6.81 2.71
N THR A 183 -7.20 7.31 3.07
CA THR A 183 -6.86 7.70 4.44
C THR A 183 -7.73 8.87 4.90
N GLY A 184 -8.34 8.74 6.09
CA GLY A 184 -9.25 9.72 6.65
C GLY A 184 -10.47 9.04 7.28
N VAL A 185 -11.45 9.84 7.65
CA VAL A 185 -12.74 9.34 8.14
C VAL A 185 -13.63 8.87 6.99
N PRO A 186 -14.52 7.89 7.19
CA PRO A 186 -15.55 7.55 6.20
C PRO A 186 -16.51 8.72 6.01
N ALA A 187 -17.11 8.82 4.82
CA ALA A 187 -18.18 9.77 4.55
C ALA A 187 -19.49 9.28 5.18
N GLU A 188 -20.31 10.22 5.66
CA GLU A 188 -21.66 9.94 6.15
C GLU A 188 -22.64 9.94 4.97
N PRO A 189 -23.52 8.92 4.81
CA PRO A 189 -24.52 8.90 3.74
C PRO A 189 -25.45 10.10 3.83
N VAL A 190 -25.76 10.72 2.69
CA VAL A 190 -26.73 11.82 2.60
C VAL A 190 -27.96 11.44 1.77
N VAL A 191 -28.03 10.19 1.29
CA VAL A 191 -29.14 9.62 0.53
C VAL A 191 -29.81 8.48 1.27
N LYS A 192 -31.04 8.15 0.88
CA LYS A 192 -31.85 7.06 1.44
C LYS A 192 -32.13 6.01 0.38
N VAL A 193 -32.51 4.82 0.83
CA VAL A 193 -32.99 3.74 -0.06
C VAL A 193 -34.22 4.22 -0.80
N GLY A 194 -34.23 4.03 -2.11
CA GLY A 194 -35.28 4.48 -3.02
C GLY A 194 -34.99 5.83 -3.70
N ASP A 195 -33.99 6.58 -3.26
CA ASP A 195 -33.65 7.86 -3.90
C ASP A 195 -33.12 7.63 -5.33
N LEU A 196 -33.55 8.49 -6.26
CA LEU A 196 -33.00 8.57 -7.60
C LEU A 196 -31.80 9.52 -7.59
N VAL A 197 -30.67 9.06 -8.07
CA VAL A 197 -29.43 9.84 -8.14
C VAL A 197 -28.91 9.91 -9.58
N SER A 198 -28.38 11.04 -9.94
CA SER A 198 -27.67 11.25 -11.20
C SER A 198 -26.17 11.06 -11.01
N LYS A 199 -25.47 10.68 -12.09
CA LYS A 199 -24.00 10.60 -12.07
C LYS A 199 -23.40 11.95 -11.63
N GLY A 200 -22.60 11.92 -10.56
CA GLY A 200 -21.98 13.11 -9.98
C GLY A 200 -22.70 13.66 -8.74
N ASP A 201 -23.91 13.22 -8.42
CA ASP A 201 -24.64 13.66 -7.25
C ASP A 201 -23.89 13.27 -5.96
N LEU A 202 -23.98 14.14 -4.96
CA LEU A 202 -23.39 13.91 -3.65
C LEU A 202 -24.19 12.82 -2.91
N ILE A 203 -23.54 11.70 -2.60
CA ILE A 203 -24.16 10.59 -1.87
C ILE A 203 -23.56 10.34 -0.49
N GLY A 204 -22.37 10.89 -0.24
CA GLY A 204 -21.71 10.82 1.06
C GLY A 204 -20.93 12.10 1.36
N LYS A 205 -21.12 12.67 2.54
CA LYS A 205 -20.49 13.92 2.98
C LYS A 205 -19.53 13.69 4.13
N ILE A 206 -18.43 14.42 4.15
CA ILE A 206 -17.48 14.43 5.27
C ILE A 206 -17.92 15.49 6.28
N SER A 207 -17.89 15.11 7.56
CA SER A 207 -18.13 16.04 8.67
C SER A 207 -17.08 17.18 8.63
N GLU A 208 -17.51 18.39 8.93
CA GLU A 208 -16.63 19.57 8.93
C GLU A 208 -15.42 19.41 9.85
N GLY A 209 -14.28 19.91 9.40
CA GLY A 209 -13.00 19.85 10.13
C GLY A 209 -12.32 18.47 10.16
N LYS A 210 -12.92 17.43 9.58
CA LYS A 210 -12.30 16.10 9.49
C LYS A 210 -11.59 15.90 8.16
N LEU A 211 -10.48 15.13 8.20
CA LEU A 211 -9.77 14.75 6.98
C LEU A 211 -10.60 13.71 6.22
N GLY A 212 -10.95 14.02 4.99
CA GLY A 212 -11.70 13.12 4.13
C GLY A 212 -12.08 13.78 2.81
N SER A 213 -12.90 13.11 2.03
CA SER A 213 -13.41 13.62 0.74
C SER A 213 -14.83 13.14 0.53
N ASN A 214 -15.69 14.03 0.06
CA ASN A 214 -17.06 13.69 -0.31
C ASN A 214 -17.10 12.57 -1.35
N ILE A 215 -18.17 11.79 -1.32
CA ILE A 215 -18.43 10.67 -2.22
C ILE A 215 -19.59 11.03 -3.13
N HIS A 216 -19.40 10.77 -4.41
CA HIS A 216 -20.37 11.08 -5.46
C HIS A 216 -20.82 9.80 -6.18
N ALA A 217 -22.03 9.80 -6.70
CA ALA A 217 -22.56 8.72 -7.52
C ALA A 217 -21.72 8.56 -8.80
N SER A 218 -21.21 7.36 -9.04
CA SER A 218 -20.43 7.05 -10.25
C SER A 218 -21.30 6.85 -11.48
N MET A 219 -22.58 6.46 -11.28
CA MET A 219 -23.57 6.24 -12.32
C MET A 219 -24.93 6.71 -11.83
N SER A 220 -25.82 7.05 -12.76
CA SER A 220 -27.21 7.38 -12.46
C SER A 220 -28.00 6.10 -12.18
N GLY A 221 -28.96 6.15 -11.26
CA GLY A 221 -29.77 4.99 -10.89
C GLY A 221 -30.53 5.19 -9.60
N THR A 222 -31.07 4.10 -9.07
CA THR A 222 -31.84 4.08 -7.82
C THR A 222 -30.98 3.52 -6.68
N VAL A 223 -30.96 4.18 -5.54
CA VAL A 223 -30.27 3.68 -4.33
C VAL A 223 -31.03 2.48 -3.78
N THR A 224 -30.39 1.31 -3.79
CA THR A 224 -30.99 0.05 -3.31
C THR A 224 -30.59 -0.31 -1.90
N SER A 225 -29.43 0.15 -1.44
CA SER A 225 -28.94 -0.11 -0.08
C SER A 225 -28.06 1.04 0.41
N VAL A 226 -28.22 1.39 1.68
CA VAL A 226 -27.36 2.36 2.38
C VAL A 226 -26.87 1.67 3.65
N GLY A 227 -25.58 1.27 3.64
CA GLY A 227 -24.89 0.66 4.78
C GLY A 227 -23.95 1.64 5.47
N THR A 228 -23.29 1.16 6.52
CA THR A 228 -22.26 1.90 7.26
C THR A 228 -20.98 2.08 6.44
N ASP A 229 -20.69 1.16 5.53
CA ASP A 229 -19.43 1.09 4.79
C ASP A 229 -19.59 1.38 3.30
N SER A 230 -20.79 1.24 2.74
CA SER A 230 -21.03 1.41 1.30
C SER A 230 -22.48 1.77 0.97
N ILE A 231 -22.67 2.31 -0.22
CA ILE A 231 -23.96 2.59 -0.85
C ILE A 231 -24.03 1.75 -2.13
N SER A 232 -25.17 1.10 -2.37
CA SER A 232 -25.46 0.36 -3.60
C SER A 232 -26.44 1.14 -4.46
N ILE A 233 -26.17 1.20 -5.75
CA ILE A 233 -27.03 1.86 -6.74
C ILE A 233 -27.31 0.85 -7.86
N GLN A 234 -28.58 0.65 -8.17
CA GLN A 234 -29.04 -0.07 -9.34
C GLN A 234 -29.13 0.92 -10.51
N VAL A 235 -28.45 0.61 -11.61
CA VAL A 235 -28.30 1.44 -12.81
C VAL A 235 -29.41 1.16 -13.79
#